data_83954c3baa5193da068b4e4a13377867
#
_entry.id   83954c3baa5193da068b4e4a13377867
#
_cell.length_a   1.000
_cell.length_b   1.000
_cell.length_c   1.000
_cell.angle_alpha   90.00
_cell.angle_beta   90.00
_cell.angle_gamma   90.00
#
_symmetry.space_group_name_H-M   'P 1'
#
loop_
_entity.id
_entity.type
_entity.pdbx_description
1 polymer ?
#
loop_
_entity_poly.entity_id
_entity_poly.type
_entity_poly.pdbx_seq_one_letter_code
_entity_poly.pdbx_strand_id
1 'polypeptide(L)'
;QRFGNTVVVWDLHSRKPKKVFDVPGAPLEIRCAWGSQNNYCFTTTALTSQIWLIYEKDNDWHAESVGTIGDPAKIPLPVDISISADDQHLWVNTWNDGMTRVFDISNPHNAVEKVAHKIGDQVNMLSQSWDGKRVYFTSSLLANWDKGEVPDVEGPPQFFKAYDSDGMGGLTHKFTIDFGAEKLGMPHQMRFGAYSLYSKTPENKNM
;
A
#
# COMPACT_ATOMS: atom_id res chain seq x y z
N GLN A 1 0.67 17.65 -1.27
CA GLN A 1 0.48 18.40 -0.01
C GLN A 1 1.50 17.93 1.02
N ARG A 2 2.29 18.84 1.57
CA ARG A 2 3.09 18.53 2.75
C ARG A 2 2.15 18.48 3.96
N PHE A 3 1.91 17.27 4.51
CA PHE A 3 1.15 17.08 5.75
C PHE A 3 -0.25 17.73 5.78
N GLY A 4 -0.93 17.75 4.64
CA GLY A 4 -2.33 18.13 4.60
C GLY A 4 -3.23 17.09 5.25
N ASN A 5 -4.38 17.52 5.76
CA ASN A 5 -5.37 16.66 6.39
C ASN A 5 -6.62 16.46 5.53
N THR A 6 -6.54 16.72 4.24
CA THR A 6 -7.73 16.80 3.40
C THR A 6 -7.78 15.67 2.37
N VAL A 7 -8.91 15.00 2.29
CA VAL A 7 -9.28 14.10 1.19
C VAL A 7 -10.47 14.68 0.45
N VAL A 8 -10.43 14.65 -0.88
CA VAL A 8 -11.47 15.24 -1.73
C VAL A 8 -12.01 14.17 -2.69
N VAL A 9 -13.31 13.99 -2.70
CA VAL A 9 -14.02 13.24 -3.72
C VAL A 9 -14.42 14.19 -4.85
N TRP A 10 -13.98 13.86 -6.07
CA TRP A 10 -14.24 14.65 -7.28
C TRP A 10 -15.21 13.92 -8.20
N ASP A 11 -16.12 14.67 -8.81
CA ASP A 11 -16.85 14.21 -9.97
C ASP A 11 -16.00 14.39 -11.23
N LEU A 12 -15.68 13.29 -11.89
CA LEU A 12 -14.80 13.28 -13.05
C LEU A 12 -15.43 13.99 -14.27
N HIS A 13 -16.75 13.92 -14.42
CA HIS A 13 -17.47 14.49 -15.57
C HIS A 13 -17.66 16.01 -15.40
N SER A 14 -18.19 16.43 -14.26
CA SER A 14 -18.39 17.85 -13.98
C SER A 14 -17.10 18.57 -13.60
N ARG A 15 -16.04 17.83 -13.24
CA ARG A 15 -14.74 18.34 -12.74
C ARG A 15 -14.89 19.24 -11.52
N LYS A 16 -15.83 18.88 -10.63
CA LYS A 16 -16.10 19.61 -9.39
C LYS A 16 -15.93 18.71 -8.18
N PRO A 17 -15.52 19.26 -7.03
CA PRO A 17 -15.52 18.49 -5.79
C PRO A 17 -16.96 18.14 -5.40
N LYS A 18 -17.19 16.89 -5.08
CA LYS A 18 -18.46 16.38 -4.50
C LYS A 18 -18.44 16.51 -2.98
N LYS A 19 -17.31 16.15 -2.36
CA LYS A 19 -17.15 16.15 -0.91
C LYS A 19 -15.72 16.44 -0.52
N VAL A 20 -15.54 17.09 0.61
CA VAL A 20 -14.23 17.34 1.22
C VAL A 20 -14.27 16.83 2.65
N PHE A 21 -13.26 16.04 3.04
CA PHE A 21 -13.12 15.48 4.38
C PHE A 21 -11.88 16.02 5.06
N ASP A 22 -12.01 16.29 6.35
CA ASP A 22 -10.86 16.42 7.24
C ASP A 22 -10.46 15.01 7.73
N VAL A 23 -9.24 14.57 7.36
CA VAL A 23 -8.64 13.29 7.72
C VAL A 23 -7.31 13.57 8.39
N PRO A 24 -7.32 13.85 9.71
CA PRO A 24 -6.15 14.35 10.40
C PRO A 24 -5.02 13.32 10.48
N GLY A 25 -3.79 13.79 10.30
CA GLY A 25 -2.59 12.98 10.40
C GLY A 25 -1.88 12.66 9.09
N ALA A 26 -2.04 13.50 8.08
CA ALA A 26 -1.38 13.40 6.78
C ALA A 26 -1.73 12.11 6.02
N PRO A 27 -2.92 12.03 5.38
CA PRO A 27 -3.23 10.93 4.46
C PRO A 27 -2.29 10.99 3.26
N LEU A 28 -1.66 9.84 2.91
CA LEU A 28 -0.69 9.76 1.81
C LEU A 28 -1.26 9.04 0.60
N GLU A 29 -1.48 7.75 0.71
CA GLU A 29 -1.97 6.92 -0.37
C GLU A 29 -3.45 6.63 -0.22
N ILE A 30 -4.13 6.45 -1.34
CA ILE A 30 -5.53 6.03 -1.38
C ILE A 30 -5.69 4.88 -2.39
N ARG A 31 -6.45 3.86 -2.01
CA ARG A 31 -6.82 2.76 -2.89
C ARG A 31 -8.31 2.47 -2.75
N CYS A 32 -8.97 2.29 -3.89
CA CYS A 32 -10.38 1.96 -3.94
C CYS A 32 -10.57 0.47 -4.21
N ALA A 33 -11.68 -0.07 -3.74
CA ALA A 33 -12.07 -1.44 -3.97
C ALA A 33 -12.15 -1.77 -5.48
N TRP A 34 -11.85 -3.01 -5.82
CA TRP A 34 -11.84 -3.52 -7.20
C TRP A 34 -13.23 -3.91 -7.67
N GLY A 35 -14.08 -4.39 -6.76
CA GLY A 35 -15.43 -4.82 -7.09
C GLY A 35 -16.30 -3.67 -7.56
N SER A 36 -16.95 -3.82 -8.72
CA SER A 36 -17.80 -2.78 -9.34
C SER A 36 -19.00 -2.36 -8.48
N GLN A 37 -19.36 -3.16 -7.47
CA GLN A 37 -20.43 -2.87 -6.53
C GLN A 37 -19.91 -2.17 -5.25
N ASN A 38 -18.61 -2.02 -5.11
CA ASN A 38 -17.96 -1.51 -3.92
C ASN A 38 -17.56 -0.06 -4.11
N ASN A 39 -18.38 0.88 -3.65
CA ASN A 39 -18.11 2.31 -3.71
C ASN A 39 -17.38 2.79 -2.45
N TYR A 40 -16.20 2.24 -2.19
CA TYR A 40 -15.36 2.68 -1.08
C TYR A 40 -13.87 2.67 -1.41
N CYS A 41 -13.14 3.46 -0.65
CA CYS A 41 -11.69 3.56 -0.72
C CYS A 41 -11.11 3.56 0.70
N PHE A 42 -9.87 3.10 0.84
CA PHE A 42 -9.09 3.27 2.06
C PHE A 42 -7.97 4.28 1.84
N THR A 43 -7.65 5.00 2.90
CA THR A 43 -6.41 5.77 3.05
C THR A 43 -5.82 5.55 4.42
N THR A 44 -4.53 5.80 4.58
CA THR A 44 -3.85 5.72 5.86
C THR A 44 -3.20 7.04 6.22
N THR A 45 -3.19 7.37 7.50
CA THR A 45 -2.61 8.63 7.99
C THR A 45 -1.23 8.41 8.57
N ALA A 46 -0.21 9.02 7.95
CA ALA A 46 1.20 8.80 8.26
C ALA A 46 1.57 9.14 9.71
N LEU A 47 1.00 10.21 10.26
CA LEU A 47 1.37 10.73 11.58
C LEU A 47 0.49 10.21 12.72
N THR A 48 -0.72 9.75 12.43
CA THR A 48 -1.65 9.23 13.45
C THR A 48 -1.86 7.72 13.36
N SER A 49 -1.28 7.08 12.33
CA SER A 49 -1.32 5.61 12.15
C SER A 49 -2.73 5.03 12.16
N GLN A 50 -3.66 5.70 11.45
CA GLN A 50 -5.04 5.26 11.32
C GLN A 50 -5.33 4.79 9.92
N ILE A 51 -6.26 3.84 9.80
CA ILE A 51 -6.90 3.45 8.54
C ILE A 51 -8.23 4.19 8.48
N TRP A 52 -8.45 4.89 7.39
CA TRP A 52 -9.69 5.61 7.11
C TRP A 52 -10.41 4.98 5.95
N LEU A 53 -11.71 4.74 6.13
CA LEU A 53 -12.65 4.34 5.08
C LEU A 53 -13.34 5.59 4.53
N ILE A 54 -13.39 5.70 3.21
CA ILE A 54 -14.13 6.72 2.49
C ILE A 54 -15.13 5.98 1.61
N TYR A 55 -16.42 6.19 1.80
CA TYR A 55 -17.46 5.38 1.18
C TYR A 55 -18.70 6.18 0.82
N GLU A 56 -19.44 5.67 -0.16
CA GLU A 56 -20.73 6.23 -0.56
C GLU A 56 -21.87 5.44 0.10
N LYS A 57 -22.79 6.16 0.73
CA LYS A 57 -24.00 5.63 1.30
C LYS A 57 -25.14 6.63 1.10
N ASP A 58 -26.32 6.17 0.66
CA ASP A 58 -27.50 6.99 0.45
C ASP A 58 -27.25 8.22 -0.46
N ASN A 59 -26.42 8.03 -1.51
CA ASN A 59 -25.96 9.06 -2.45
C ASN A 59 -25.15 10.19 -1.81
N ASP A 60 -24.61 10.02 -0.61
CA ASP A 60 -23.65 10.93 0.02
C ASP A 60 -22.36 10.20 0.38
N TRP A 61 -21.26 10.93 0.45
CA TRP A 61 -19.94 10.43 0.79
C TRP A 61 -19.64 10.65 2.26
N HIS A 62 -19.03 9.64 2.88
CA HIS A 62 -18.67 9.59 4.29
C HIS A 62 -17.21 9.23 4.45
N ALA A 63 -16.62 9.60 5.60
CA ALA A 63 -15.27 9.18 5.98
C ALA A 63 -15.25 8.85 7.47
N GLU A 64 -14.62 7.75 7.85
CA GLU A 64 -14.46 7.31 9.24
C GLU A 64 -13.16 6.54 9.45
N SER A 65 -12.61 6.62 10.66
CA SER A 65 -11.47 5.78 11.06
C SER A 65 -11.97 4.39 11.43
N VAL A 66 -11.40 3.36 10.79
CA VAL A 66 -11.85 1.96 10.91
C VAL A 66 -10.78 1.01 11.46
N GLY A 67 -9.58 1.51 11.73
CA GLY A 67 -8.51 0.69 12.28
C GLY A 67 -7.28 1.49 12.66
N THR A 68 -6.43 0.88 13.47
CA THR A 68 -5.15 1.45 13.93
C THR A 68 -4.00 0.58 13.45
N ILE A 69 -2.90 1.21 13.03
CA ILE A 69 -1.75 0.55 12.43
C ILE A 69 -0.60 0.52 13.44
N GLY A 70 -0.25 -0.70 13.91
CA GLY A 70 0.84 -0.89 14.85
C GLY A 70 0.64 -0.10 16.15
N ASP A 71 1.73 0.44 16.70
CA ASP A 71 1.73 1.30 17.89
C ASP A 71 1.80 2.78 17.49
N PRO A 72 0.72 3.56 17.58
CA PRO A 72 0.73 4.98 17.17
C PRO A 72 1.72 5.84 17.95
N ALA A 73 2.06 5.47 19.18
CA ALA A 73 3.04 6.20 20.00
C ALA A 73 4.46 6.14 19.40
N LYS A 74 4.73 5.12 18.59
CA LYS A 74 6.01 4.92 17.88
C LYS A 74 6.01 5.49 16.47
N ILE A 75 4.87 5.98 16.01
CA ILE A 75 4.66 6.53 14.68
C ILE A 75 5.25 5.59 13.61
N PRO A 76 4.63 4.43 13.33
CA PRO A 76 5.15 3.49 12.33
C PRO A 76 5.25 4.10 10.93
N LEU A 77 4.57 5.19 10.68
CA LEU A 77 4.57 5.97 9.44
C LEU A 77 4.07 5.15 8.24
N PRO A 78 2.75 4.88 8.13
CA PRO A 78 2.18 4.28 6.93
C PRO A 78 2.45 5.11 5.68
N VAL A 79 2.96 4.48 4.62
CA VAL A 79 3.40 5.17 3.39
C VAL A 79 2.75 4.64 2.12
N ASP A 80 2.43 3.34 2.06
CA ASP A 80 1.72 2.75 0.91
C ASP A 80 0.72 1.71 1.35
N ILE A 81 -0.33 1.56 0.55
CA ILE A 81 -1.40 0.58 0.76
C ILE A 81 -1.78 -0.13 -0.54
N SER A 82 -2.26 -1.35 -0.43
CA SER A 82 -2.81 -2.10 -1.55
C SER A 82 -3.98 -2.97 -1.08
N ILE A 83 -5.06 -2.99 -1.86
CA ILE A 83 -6.20 -3.88 -1.61
C ILE A 83 -6.00 -5.14 -2.46
N SER A 84 -6.25 -6.33 -1.89
CA SER A 84 -6.26 -7.58 -2.62
C SER A 84 -7.35 -7.59 -3.70
N ALA A 85 -7.16 -8.39 -4.76
CA ALA A 85 -8.08 -8.40 -5.90
C ALA A 85 -9.51 -8.87 -5.54
N ASP A 86 -9.68 -9.55 -4.41
CA ASP A 86 -10.96 -10.02 -3.87
C ASP A 86 -11.61 -9.03 -2.88
N ASP A 87 -10.98 -7.86 -2.66
CA ASP A 87 -11.40 -6.83 -1.70
C ASP A 87 -11.48 -7.32 -0.24
N GLN A 88 -10.77 -8.40 0.14
CA GLN A 88 -10.85 -8.95 1.49
C GLN A 88 -9.68 -8.52 2.38
N HIS A 89 -8.56 -8.08 1.80
CA HIS A 89 -7.35 -7.75 2.55
C HIS A 89 -6.77 -6.40 2.14
N LEU A 90 -6.42 -5.60 3.15
CA LEU A 90 -5.67 -4.36 2.99
C LEU A 90 -4.25 -4.58 3.49
N TRP A 91 -3.29 -4.39 2.60
CA TRP A 91 -1.86 -4.41 2.89
C TRP A 91 -1.39 -2.98 3.15
N VAL A 92 -0.61 -2.81 4.20
CA VAL A 92 -0.09 -1.49 4.63
C VAL A 92 1.40 -1.60 4.90
N ASN A 93 2.20 -0.81 4.19
CA ASN A 93 3.63 -0.67 4.49
C ASN A 93 3.86 0.50 5.44
N THR A 94 4.75 0.30 6.41
CA THR A 94 5.13 1.30 7.38
C THR A 94 6.64 1.54 7.36
N TRP A 95 7.01 2.81 7.14
CA TRP A 95 8.38 3.23 6.86
C TRP A 95 9.32 3.14 8.05
N ASN A 96 8.89 3.63 9.22
CA ASN A 96 9.78 3.77 10.38
C ASN A 96 10.15 2.44 11.00
N ASP A 97 9.24 1.48 11.02
CA ASP A 97 9.48 0.15 11.58
C ASP A 97 9.78 -0.92 10.51
N GLY A 98 9.69 -0.56 9.23
CA GLY A 98 10.01 -1.43 8.11
C GLY A 98 9.12 -2.67 7.98
N MET A 99 7.86 -2.54 8.39
CA MET A 99 6.89 -3.63 8.40
C MET A 99 5.92 -3.54 7.23
N THR A 100 5.44 -4.68 6.77
CA THR A 100 4.16 -4.78 6.06
C THR A 100 3.14 -5.43 6.98
N ARG A 101 1.94 -4.89 7.01
CA ARG A 101 0.81 -5.38 7.81
C ARG A 101 -0.35 -5.72 6.92
N VAL A 102 -1.06 -6.78 7.25
CA VAL A 102 -2.24 -7.23 6.51
C VAL A 102 -3.45 -7.17 7.42
N PHE A 103 -4.46 -6.46 6.97
CA PHE A 103 -5.73 -6.30 7.65
C PHE A 103 -6.82 -7.06 6.91
N ASP A 104 -7.66 -7.75 7.64
CA ASP A 104 -8.94 -8.25 7.16
C ASP A 104 -9.89 -7.05 7.03
N ILE A 105 -10.41 -6.84 5.83
CA ILE A 105 -11.36 -5.79 5.49
C ILE A 105 -12.66 -6.37 4.89
N SER A 106 -12.96 -7.64 5.14
CA SER A 106 -14.22 -8.28 4.76
C SER A 106 -15.44 -7.50 5.29
N ASN A 107 -15.28 -6.85 6.43
CA ASN A 107 -16.12 -5.74 6.86
C ASN A 107 -15.30 -4.44 6.74
N PRO A 108 -15.54 -3.60 5.71
CA PRO A 108 -14.76 -2.39 5.48
C PRO A 108 -14.84 -1.36 6.63
N HIS A 109 -15.89 -1.42 7.45
CA HIS A 109 -16.08 -0.56 8.62
C HIS A 109 -15.27 -1.00 9.86
N ASN A 110 -14.54 -2.11 9.79
CA ASN A 110 -13.74 -2.65 10.89
C ASN A 110 -12.52 -3.39 10.36
N ALA A 111 -11.43 -2.69 10.13
CA ALA A 111 -10.17 -3.28 9.67
C ALA A 111 -9.44 -3.95 10.83
N VAL A 112 -9.19 -5.27 10.73
CA VAL A 112 -8.56 -6.08 11.78
C VAL A 112 -7.20 -6.58 11.34
N GLU A 113 -6.12 -6.17 12.03
CA GLU A 113 -4.78 -6.65 11.74
C GLU A 113 -4.69 -8.17 11.96
N LYS A 114 -4.25 -8.91 10.96
CA LYS A 114 -4.07 -10.37 11.00
C LYS A 114 -2.62 -10.78 11.18
N VAL A 115 -1.73 -10.10 10.48
CA VAL A 115 -0.31 -10.44 10.47
C VAL A 115 0.53 -9.22 10.15
N ALA A 116 1.76 -9.21 10.69
CA ALA A 116 2.79 -8.22 10.40
C ALA A 116 4.13 -8.92 10.13
N HIS A 117 4.84 -8.47 9.08
CA HIS A 117 6.15 -9.01 8.71
C HIS A 117 7.18 -7.88 8.62
N LYS A 118 8.36 -8.10 9.18
CA LYS A 118 9.51 -7.24 8.92
C LYS A 118 10.02 -7.53 7.51
N ILE A 119 9.96 -6.52 6.64
CA ILE A 119 10.43 -6.62 5.25
C ILE A 119 11.86 -6.09 5.12
N GLY A 120 12.14 -4.98 5.75
CA GLY A 120 13.42 -4.29 5.70
C GLY A 120 13.20 -2.84 6.07
N ASP A 121 14.29 -2.17 6.47
CA ASP A 121 14.14 -0.78 6.89
C ASP A 121 13.76 0.12 5.72
N GLN A 122 12.94 1.11 6.04
CA GLN A 122 12.41 2.06 5.06
C GLN A 122 11.61 1.39 3.92
N VAL A 123 10.92 0.27 4.22
CA VAL A 123 10.01 -0.31 3.24
C VAL A 123 8.98 0.74 2.79
N ASN A 124 8.83 0.91 1.49
CA ASN A 124 7.96 1.92 0.92
C ASN A 124 6.81 1.29 0.12
N MET A 125 6.95 1.15 -1.19
CA MET A 125 5.87 0.70 -2.04
C MET A 125 5.72 -0.81 -2.03
N LEU A 126 4.48 -1.26 -2.19
CA LEU A 126 4.15 -2.66 -2.42
C LEU A 126 3.33 -2.81 -3.71
N SER A 127 3.48 -3.97 -4.34
CA SER A 127 2.68 -4.36 -5.48
C SER A 127 2.32 -5.83 -5.38
N GLN A 128 1.04 -6.15 -5.52
CA GLN A 128 0.54 -7.51 -5.56
C GLN A 128 0.37 -7.98 -7.00
N SER A 129 0.69 -9.25 -7.29
CA SER A 129 0.21 -9.87 -8.52
C SER A 129 -1.32 -10.00 -8.47
N TRP A 130 -1.95 -9.97 -9.65
CA TRP A 130 -3.40 -10.01 -9.74
C TRP A 130 -4.01 -11.30 -9.18
N ASP A 131 -3.27 -12.38 -9.23
CA ASP A 131 -3.67 -13.68 -8.66
C ASP A 131 -3.38 -13.82 -7.15
N GLY A 132 -2.87 -12.76 -6.51
CA GLY A 132 -2.52 -12.72 -5.09
C GLY A 132 -1.33 -13.58 -4.67
N LYS A 133 -0.67 -14.28 -5.63
CA LYS A 133 0.39 -15.26 -5.31
C LYS A 133 1.78 -14.66 -5.13
N ARG A 134 1.96 -13.39 -5.45
CA ARG A 134 3.24 -12.69 -5.30
C ARG A 134 3.03 -11.29 -4.79
N VAL A 135 3.95 -10.88 -3.92
CA VAL A 135 4.04 -9.51 -3.42
C VAL A 135 5.47 -9.02 -3.57
N TYR A 136 5.60 -7.77 -3.99
CA TYR A 136 6.88 -7.12 -4.21
C TYR A 136 6.96 -5.85 -3.38
N PHE A 137 8.14 -5.62 -2.82
CA PHE A 137 8.42 -4.47 -1.95
C PHE A 137 9.63 -3.70 -2.44
N THR A 138 9.58 -2.38 -2.31
CA THR A 138 10.71 -1.48 -2.54
C THR A 138 10.99 -0.63 -1.32
N SER A 139 12.17 -0.02 -1.24
CA SER A 139 12.61 0.75 -0.08
C SER A 139 12.66 2.26 -0.28
N SER A 140 12.59 2.77 -1.51
CA SER A 140 12.78 4.20 -1.76
C SER A 140 11.47 4.98 -1.71
N LEU A 141 11.39 6.00 -0.85
CA LEU A 141 10.25 6.93 -0.77
C LEU A 141 10.55 8.24 -1.52
N LEU A 142 11.53 8.99 -1.05
CA LEU A 142 11.96 10.25 -1.66
C LEU A 142 13.48 10.35 -1.53
N ALA A 143 14.16 10.67 -2.61
CA ALA A 143 15.63 10.70 -2.66
C ALA A 143 16.30 11.56 -1.56
N ASN A 144 15.62 12.58 -1.06
CA ASN A 144 16.10 13.43 0.02
C ASN A 144 15.74 12.92 1.44
N TRP A 145 14.88 11.89 1.53
CA TRP A 145 14.52 11.22 2.78
C TRP A 145 15.22 9.88 2.94
N ASP A 146 15.51 9.24 1.82
CA ASP A 146 16.25 7.98 1.75
C ASP A 146 17.69 8.22 2.15
N LYS A 147 17.97 8.10 3.43
CA LYS A 147 19.31 8.23 3.95
C LYS A 147 20.09 6.96 3.68
N GLY A 148 21.23 7.09 3.03
CA GLY A 148 22.02 5.97 2.54
C GLY A 148 22.64 5.06 3.59
N GLU A 149 22.71 5.48 4.85
CA GLU A 149 23.21 4.66 5.96
C GLU A 149 22.36 4.94 7.18
N VAL A 150 21.53 3.97 7.55
CA VAL A 150 20.94 3.90 8.88
C VAL A 150 21.85 2.96 9.67
N PRO A 151 22.51 3.39 10.73
CA PRO A 151 23.29 2.51 11.59
C PRO A 151 22.40 1.38 12.11
N ASP A 152 22.93 0.16 12.14
CA ASP A 152 22.28 -1.05 12.65
C ASP A 152 21.13 -1.65 11.80
N VAL A 153 21.16 -1.42 10.49
CA VAL A 153 20.17 -1.98 9.55
C VAL A 153 20.63 -3.34 9.05
N GLU A 154 19.78 -4.36 9.22
CA GLU A 154 19.97 -5.66 8.56
C GLU A 154 19.48 -5.60 7.10
N GLY A 155 20.38 -5.75 6.17
CA GLY A 155 20.11 -5.84 4.74
C GLY A 155 20.43 -4.57 3.95
N PRO A 156 20.23 -4.60 2.62
CA PRO A 156 20.56 -3.47 1.77
C PRO A 156 19.64 -2.28 2.02
N PRO A 157 20.18 -1.05 2.12
CA PRO A 157 19.39 0.15 2.34
C PRO A 157 18.48 0.48 1.15
N GLN A 158 18.82 -0.03 -0.03
CA GLN A 158 18.03 0.12 -1.26
C GLN A 158 17.75 -1.25 -1.85
N PHE A 159 16.52 -1.70 -1.76
CA PHE A 159 16.14 -3.05 -2.17
C PHE A 159 14.87 -3.09 -3.02
N PHE A 160 14.84 -4.12 -3.85
CA PHE A 160 13.63 -4.70 -4.39
C PHE A 160 13.53 -6.15 -3.89
N LYS A 161 12.45 -6.48 -3.19
CA LYS A 161 12.23 -7.83 -2.63
C LYS A 161 10.98 -8.46 -3.22
N ALA A 162 11.08 -9.73 -3.56
CA ALA A 162 9.97 -10.53 -4.06
C ALA A 162 9.64 -11.66 -3.08
N TYR A 163 8.36 -11.88 -2.87
CA TYR A 163 7.82 -12.94 -2.01
C TYR A 163 6.73 -13.72 -2.74
N ASP A 164 6.69 -15.03 -2.53
CA ASP A 164 5.45 -15.78 -2.76
C ASP A 164 4.47 -15.46 -1.63
N SER A 165 3.19 -15.39 -1.95
CA SER A 165 2.11 -15.06 -1.04
C SER A 165 1.00 -16.09 -1.12
N ASP A 166 0.33 -16.34 0.00
CA ASP A 166 -0.90 -17.14 0.06
C ASP A 166 -2.17 -16.32 -0.20
N GLY A 167 -2.02 -15.02 -0.46
CA GLY A 167 -3.12 -14.08 -0.64
C GLY A 167 -3.75 -13.57 0.65
N MET A 168 -3.47 -14.18 1.80
CA MET A 168 -4.05 -13.87 3.12
C MET A 168 -3.06 -13.23 4.08
N GLY A 169 -1.84 -12.96 3.61
CA GLY A 169 -0.78 -12.33 4.40
C GLY A 169 0.42 -13.23 4.68
N GLY A 170 0.37 -14.52 4.40
CA GLY A 170 1.53 -15.39 4.46
C GLY A 170 2.54 -15.05 3.37
N LEU A 171 3.82 -14.93 3.75
CA LEU A 171 4.92 -14.55 2.86
C LEU A 171 6.08 -15.53 2.93
N THR A 172 6.59 -15.95 1.77
CA THR A 172 7.81 -16.71 1.62
C THR A 172 8.77 -15.95 0.73
N HIS A 173 9.92 -15.53 1.28
CA HIS A 173 10.93 -14.77 0.54
C HIS A 173 11.46 -15.58 -0.66
N LYS A 174 11.58 -14.93 -1.82
CA LYS A 174 12.11 -15.53 -3.06
C LYS A 174 13.47 -14.98 -3.41
N PHE A 175 13.59 -13.68 -3.54
CA PHE A 175 14.86 -13.03 -3.84
C PHE A 175 14.85 -11.56 -3.42
N THR A 176 16.05 -11.03 -3.30
CA THR A 176 16.31 -9.60 -3.11
C THR A 176 17.27 -9.12 -4.19
N ILE A 177 17.00 -7.96 -4.77
CA ILE A 177 17.96 -7.21 -5.57
C ILE A 177 18.45 -6.05 -4.71
N ASP A 178 19.75 -6.01 -4.45
CA ASP A 178 20.43 -4.89 -3.80
C ASP A 178 20.73 -3.81 -4.83
N PHE A 179 19.90 -2.79 -4.88
CA PHE A 179 20.04 -1.69 -5.85
C PHE A 179 21.30 -0.86 -5.61
N GLY A 180 21.76 -0.78 -4.37
CA GLY A 180 23.01 -0.10 -4.04
C GLY A 180 24.24 -0.85 -4.57
N ALA A 181 24.35 -2.14 -4.27
CA ALA A 181 25.45 -3.00 -4.73
C ALA A 181 25.49 -3.12 -6.25
N GLU A 182 24.32 -3.24 -6.88
CA GLU A 182 24.18 -3.36 -8.33
C GLU A 182 24.23 -2.01 -9.06
N LYS A 183 24.35 -0.90 -8.33
CA LYS A 183 24.37 0.48 -8.87
C LYS A 183 23.17 0.84 -9.76
N LEU A 184 21.99 0.36 -9.41
CA LEU A 184 20.76 0.54 -10.15
C LEU A 184 19.98 1.80 -9.72
N GLY A 185 20.45 2.53 -8.71
CA GLY A 185 19.79 3.70 -8.16
C GLY A 185 18.81 3.34 -7.04
N MET A 186 17.70 4.08 -6.93
CA MET A 186 16.73 3.96 -5.84
C MET A 186 15.41 3.37 -6.36
N PRO A 187 14.99 2.18 -5.90
CA PRO A 187 13.76 1.54 -6.36
C PRO A 187 12.55 2.17 -5.67
N HIS A 188 11.75 2.94 -6.40
CA HIS A 188 10.57 3.58 -5.80
C HIS A 188 9.33 2.68 -5.90
N GLN A 189 8.94 2.24 -7.09
CA GLN A 189 7.75 1.43 -7.28
C GLN A 189 7.93 0.40 -8.39
N MET A 190 7.33 -0.78 -8.21
CA MET A 190 7.15 -1.79 -9.24
C MET A 190 5.71 -1.76 -9.75
N ARG A 191 5.53 -1.90 -11.06
CA ARG A 191 4.22 -2.10 -11.68
C ARG A 191 4.27 -3.24 -12.67
N PHE A 192 3.18 -3.98 -12.74
CA PHE A 192 2.98 -4.96 -13.80
C PHE A 192 2.60 -4.25 -15.10
N GLY A 193 3.31 -4.56 -16.18
CA GLY A 193 2.92 -4.12 -17.52
C GLY A 193 1.72 -4.90 -18.05
N ALA A 194 1.07 -4.38 -19.09
CA ALA A 194 -0.06 -5.05 -19.74
C ALA A 194 0.27 -6.49 -20.19
N TYR A 195 1.49 -6.73 -20.60
CA TYR A 195 1.97 -8.06 -20.98
C TYR A 195 2.01 -9.06 -19.82
N SER A 196 2.22 -8.61 -18.58
CA SER A 196 2.22 -9.50 -17.43
C SER A 196 0.82 -9.97 -17.06
N LEU A 197 -0.22 -9.23 -17.42
CA LEU A 197 -1.61 -9.60 -17.23
C LEU A 197 -2.10 -10.61 -18.27
N TYR A 198 -1.51 -10.58 -19.48
CA TYR A 198 -1.95 -11.42 -20.61
C TYR A 198 -0.93 -12.50 -21.03
N SER A 199 0.22 -12.55 -20.43
CA SER A 199 1.33 -13.41 -20.88
C SER A 199 1.18 -14.86 -20.51
N LYS A 200 -0.03 -15.40 -20.50
CA LYS A 200 -0.03 -16.77 -20.10
C LYS A 200 -1.13 -17.69 -20.49
N THR A 201 -1.79 -17.46 -21.56
CA THR A 201 -2.42 -18.58 -22.27
C THR A 201 -1.53 -18.94 -23.48
N PRO A 202 -1.16 -20.19 -23.68
CA PRO A 202 -0.44 -20.63 -24.87
C PRO A 202 -1.15 -20.30 -26.19
N GLU A 203 -2.41 -19.89 -26.09
CA GLU A 203 -3.30 -19.58 -27.21
C GLU A 203 -3.10 -18.17 -27.80
N ASN A 204 -2.40 -17.25 -27.13
CA ASN A 204 -2.17 -15.89 -27.63
C ASN A 204 -0.85 -15.72 -28.40
N LYS A 205 -0.30 -16.76 -28.99
CA LYS A 205 0.88 -16.67 -29.88
C LYS A 205 0.56 -16.16 -31.28
N ASN A 206 -0.69 -15.82 -31.58
CA ASN A 206 -1.12 -15.43 -32.92
C ASN A 206 -1.89 -14.10 -32.92
N MET A 207 -1.37 -13.07 -32.21
CA MET A 207 -1.75 -11.68 -32.46
C MET A 207 -0.52 -10.82 -32.72
#